data_f36982dc9b37e3165907a67de34e97b0
#
_entry.id   f36982dc9b37e3165907a67de34e97b0
#
_cell.length_a   1.000
_cell.length_b   1.000
_cell.length_c   1.000
_cell.angle_alpha   90.00
_cell.angle_beta   90.00
_cell.angle_gamma   90.00
#
_symmetry.space_group_name_H-M   'P 1'
#
loop_
_entity.id
_entity.type
_entity.pdbx_description
1 polymer ?
#
loop_
_entity_poly.entity_id
_entity_poly.type
_entity_poly.pdbx_seq_one_letter_code
_entity_poly.pdbx_strand_id
1 'polypeptide(L)'
;MWVNGAKVSEQPLYNTAKTVGSVFQNPRSQFFNVDTTSEITFGCENLGQPEQSIRERLEKTVRDFRLEKLMGRNIFHLSGGEKQKIACAGVSIMEPDVLVMDEPSSNLDASSILDLRATLAFWKSQGKTVIVSEHRLYYLRGLADRFIYITGGKVEKDYSAAEFESLTEQQRAKLGLRTFILEDLLPPKALPQAGQQMELRNFCFAYKNEPETLHIRESKIPANRIVGIIGNNGAGKSTFSRCFCGLEKRCGEVIWNGRTYRPKDRLNTCYMVMQEVNHQLFTETVLDEVLISMEEENQEWAEEILAELDLIGFKDRHPMSLSGGQKQRVAIASAIASKRSILFFDEPTSGLDYKHMKEVANVLKQVRDAGITLYVITHDLELLLDCCTDIVHFEDGSIIDKFQMDEAGLEKIRNYFIKGVPTK
;
A
#
# COMPACT_ATOMS: atom_id res chain seq x y z
N MET A 1 -9.80 6.02 -29.68
CA MET A 1 -9.06 4.80 -29.32
C MET A 1 -9.54 3.65 -30.21
N TRP A 2 -8.62 2.80 -30.67
CA TRP A 2 -8.90 1.66 -31.55
C TRP A 2 -8.35 0.39 -30.91
N VAL A 3 -9.14 -0.68 -30.91
CA VAL A 3 -8.76 -2.00 -30.45
C VAL A 3 -9.15 -3.01 -31.52
N ASN A 4 -8.20 -3.85 -31.95
CA ASN A 4 -8.38 -4.82 -33.03
C ASN A 4 -9.02 -4.22 -34.30
N GLY A 5 -8.63 -2.99 -34.67
CA GLY A 5 -9.15 -2.28 -35.84
C GLY A 5 -10.54 -1.68 -35.70
N ALA A 6 -11.18 -1.81 -34.53
CA ALA A 6 -12.48 -1.24 -34.24
C ALA A 6 -12.39 -0.03 -33.29
N LYS A 7 -13.18 1.02 -33.55
CA LYS A 7 -13.18 2.24 -32.74
C LYS A 7 -14.05 2.04 -31.50
N VAL A 8 -13.44 2.11 -30.32
CA VAL A 8 -14.09 1.82 -29.03
C VAL A 8 -15.31 2.72 -28.79
N SER A 9 -15.24 4.02 -29.15
CA SER A 9 -16.34 4.96 -28.95
C SER A 9 -17.58 4.74 -29.84
N GLU A 10 -17.45 3.86 -30.82
CA GLU A 10 -18.53 3.53 -31.78
C GLU A 10 -19.14 2.14 -31.50
N GLN A 11 -18.64 1.44 -30.49
CA GLN A 11 -19.13 0.13 -30.11
C GLN A 11 -19.96 0.18 -28.81
N PRO A 12 -20.98 -0.67 -28.68
CA PRO A 12 -21.62 -0.91 -27.38
C PRO A 12 -20.60 -1.41 -26.34
N LEU A 13 -20.77 -0.98 -25.10
CA LEU A 13 -19.84 -1.28 -24.01
C LEU A 13 -19.58 -2.79 -23.83
N TYR A 14 -20.60 -3.62 -23.99
CA TYR A 14 -20.49 -5.08 -23.87
C TYR A 14 -19.57 -5.71 -24.94
N ASN A 15 -19.45 -5.11 -26.12
CA ASN A 15 -18.50 -5.57 -27.13
C ASN A 15 -17.07 -5.20 -26.75
N THR A 16 -16.86 -4.00 -26.22
CA THR A 16 -15.55 -3.59 -25.69
C THR A 16 -15.13 -4.51 -24.53
N ALA A 17 -16.07 -4.83 -23.62
CA ALA A 17 -15.82 -5.71 -22.46
C ALA A 17 -15.41 -7.15 -22.83
N LYS A 18 -15.77 -7.63 -24.05
CA LYS A 18 -15.29 -8.92 -24.55
C LYS A 18 -13.81 -8.88 -24.96
N THR A 19 -13.32 -7.72 -25.38
CA THR A 19 -11.98 -7.56 -25.97
C THR A 19 -10.99 -6.95 -24.97
N VAL A 20 -11.49 -6.08 -24.09
CA VAL A 20 -10.67 -5.35 -23.11
C VAL A 20 -11.16 -5.69 -21.69
N GLY A 21 -10.31 -6.34 -20.92
CA GLY A 21 -10.52 -6.59 -19.51
C GLY A 21 -9.82 -5.54 -18.66
N SER A 22 -10.51 -5.02 -17.64
CA SER A 22 -9.94 -4.01 -16.74
C SER A 22 -9.88 -4.52 -15.30
N VAL A 23 -8.75 -4.31 -14.63
CA VAL A 23 -8.58 -4.54 -13.19
C VAL A 23 -8.32 -3.21 -12.52
N PHE A 24 -9.17 -2.84 -11.56
CA PHE A 24 -9.14 -1.53 -10.91
C PHE A 24 -8.10 -1.49 -9.79
N GLN A 25 -7.63 -0.30 -9.45
CA GLN A 25 -6.70 -0.04 -8.36
C GLN A 25 -7.18 -0.65 -7.03
N ASN A 26 -8.47 -0.50 -6.72
CA ASN A 26 -9.09 -1.13 -5.58
C ASN A 26 -9.99 -2.28 -6.04
N PRO A 27 -9.60 -3.56 -5.88
CA PRO A 27 -10.41 -4.70 -6.28
C PRO A 27 -11.81 -4.72 -5.66
N ARG A 28 -11.97 -4.17 -4.45
CA ARG A 28 -13.29 -4.13 -3.78
C ARG A 28 -14.33 -3.34 -4.57
N SER A 29 -13.92 -2.29 -5.29
CA SER A 29 -14.83 -1.49 -6.10
C SER A 29 -15.27 -2.17 -7.39
N GLN A 30 -14.62 -3.30 -7.73
CA GLN A 30 -14.92 -4.09 -8.92
C GLN A 30 -15.89 -5.25 -8.63
N PHE A 31 -15.98 -5.69 -7.36
CA PHE A 31 -16.77 -6.88 -7.00
C PHE A 31 -18.25 -6.59 -6.90
N PHE A 32 -19.04 -7.49 -7.47
CA PHE A 32 -20.50 -7.47 -7.46
C PHE A 32 -21.10 -8.59 -6.58
N ASN A 33 -20.36 -9.68 -6.37
CA ASN A 33 -20.80 -10.84 -5.62
C ASN A 33 -20.12 -10.93 -4.25
N VAL A 34 -20.71 -11.70 -3.36
CA VAL A 34 -20.16 -12.00 -2.02
C VAL A 34 -19.28 -13.25 -2.07
N ASP A 35 -19.57 -14.16 -2.98
CA ASP A 35 -18.90 -15.45 -3.15
C ASP A 35 -17.86 -15.38 -4.29
N THR A 36 -16.67 -15.94 -4.05
CA THR A 36 -15.55 -15.90 -5.00
C THR A 36 -15.83 -16.64 -6.30
N THR A 37 -16.58 -17.75 -6.26
CA THR A 37 -16.92 -18.53 -7.46
C THR A 37 -17.85 -17.74 -8.36
N SER A 38 -18.91 -17.20 -7.77
CA SER A 38 -19.89 -16.35 -8.47
C SER A 38 -19.25 -15.08 -9.02
N GLU A 39 -18.28 -14.50 -8.29
CA GLU A 39 -17.56 -13.32 -8.79
C GLU A 39 -16.70 -13.62 -10.01
N ILE A 40 -16.00 -14.76 -10.01
CA ILE A 40 -15.17 -15.14 -11.17
C ILE A 40 -16.05 -15.39 -12.38
N THR A 41 -17.19 -16.05 -12.24
CA THR A 41 -18.06 -16.40 -13.38
C THR A 41 -18.95 -15.25 -13.86
N PHE A 42 -19.12 -14.20 -13.06
CA PHE A 42 -20.05 -13.09 -13.28
C PHE A 42 -19.98 -12.47 -14.68
N GLY A 43 -18.79 -12.22 -15.20
CA GLY A 43 -18.59 -11.64 -16.54
C GLY A 43 -19.08 -12.55 -17.66
N CYS A 44 -18.85 -13.86 -17.54
CA CYS A 44 -19.30 -14.85 -18.52
C CYS A 44 -20.83 -15.03 -18.49
N GLU A 45 -21.43 -15.01 -17.30
CA GLU A 45 -22.88 -15.09 -17.11
C GLU A 45 -23.59 -13.87 -17.72
N ASN A 46 -23.07 -12.66 -17.48
CA ASN A 46 -23.59 -11.42 -18.06
C ASN A 46 -23.49 -11.39 -19.61
N LEU A 47 -22.52 -12.08 -20.18
CA LEU A 47 -22.41 -12.23 -21.62
C LEU A 47 -23.28 -13.37 -22.20
N GLY A 48 -24.06 -14.04 -21.35
CA GLY A 48 -24.97 -15.12 -21.76
C GLY A 48 -24.24 -16.35 -22.29
N GLN A 49 -23.03 -16.66 -21.78
CA GLN A 49 -22.30 -17.86 -22.21
C GLN A 49 -23.00 -19.13 -21.70
N PRO A 50 -22.95 -20.25 -22.46
CA PRO A 50 -23.51 -21.52 -22.01
C PRO A 50 -22.88 -22.02 -20.70
N GLU A 51 -23.68 -22.57 -19.80
CA GLU A 51 -23.24 -23.05 -18.49
C GLU A 51 -22.04 -24.02 -18.58
N GLN A 52 -22.08 -24.95 -19.51
CA GLN A 52 -20.99 -25.90 -19.74
C GLN A 52 -19.67 -25.19 -20.05
N SER A 53 -19.70 -24.17 -20.92
CA SER A 53 -18.51 -23.37 -21.27
C SER A 53 -17.98 -22.59 -20.08
N ILE A 54 -18.89 -22.02 -19.23
CA ILE A 54 -18.50 -21.31 -18.00
C ILE A 54 -17.80 -22.27 -17.03
N ARG A 55 -18.31 -23.48 -16.83
CA ARG A 55 -17.69 -24.49 -15.96
C ARG A 55 -16.28 -24.87 -16.43
N GLU A 56 -16.10 -25.16 -17.70
CA GLU A 56 -14.79 -25.51 -18.27
C GLU A 56 -13.78 -24.39 -18.12
N ARG A 57 -14.21 -23.14 -18.39
CA ARG A 57 -13.38 -21.95 -18.21
C ARG A 57 -13.03 -21.70 -16.73
N LEU A 58 -14.00 -21.89 -15.84
CA LEU A 58 -13.77 -21.74 -14.40
C LEU A 58 -12.72 -22.73 -13.88
N GLU A 59 -12.86 -24.02 -14.23
CA GLU A 59 -11.88 -25.05 -13.86
C GLU A 59 -10.48 -24.72 -14.38
N LYS A 60 -10.37 -24.26 -15.63
CA LYS A 60 -9.10 -23.79 -16.19
C LYS A 60 -8.54 -22.61 -15.43
N THR A 61 -9.35 -21.58 -15.18
CA THR A 61 -8.94 -20.36 -14.47
C THR A 61 -8.50 -20.66 -13.03
N VAL A 62 -9.23 -21.54 -12.32
CA VAL A 62 -8.87 -21.96 -10.95
C VAL A 62 -7.49 -22.60 -10.94
N ARG A 63 -7.18 -23.49 -11.89
CA ARG A 63 -5.85 -24.12 -12.00
C ARG A 63 -4.77 -23.11 -12.37
N ASP A 64 -5.02 -22.27 -13.37
CA ASP A 64 -4.03 -21.30 -13.90
C ASP A 64 -3.62 -20.27 -12.83
N PHE A 65 -4.55 -19.83 -11.99
CA PHE A 65 -4.34 -18.86 -10.90
C PHE A 65 -4.13 -19.50 -9.52
N ARG A 66 -4.17 -20.84 -9.39
CA ARG A 66 -4.03 -21.60 -8.14
C ARG A 66 -5.03 -21.13 -7.06
N LEU A 67 -6.32 -21.12 -7.42
CA LEU A 67 -7.40 -20.57 -6.58
C LEU A 67 -8.17 -21.63 -5.79
N GLU A 68 -7.76 -22.90 -5.81
CA GLU A 68 -8.50 -24.04 -5.22
C GLU A 68 -8.92 -23.75 -3.76
N LYS A 69 -8.02 -23.15 -2.98
CA LYS A 69 -8.26 -22.81 -1.58
C LYS A 69 -9.17 -21.58 -1.36
N LEU A 70 -9.40 -20.81 -2.41
CA LEU A 70 -10.18 -19.57 -2.35
C LEU A 70 -11.60 -19.75 -2.86
N MET A 71 -11.93 -20.88 -3.52
CA MET A 71 -13.24 -21.13 -4.09
C MET A 71 -14.31 -21.26 -3.02
N GLY A 72 -15.50 -20.71 -3.27
CA GLY A 72 -16.64 -20.74 -2.34
C GLY A 72 -16.47 -19.90 -1.08
N ARG A 73 -15.43 -19.04 -1.00
CA ARG A 73 -15.20 -18.18 0.16
C ARG A 73 -15.88 -16.83 0.02
N ASN A 74 -16.20 -16.26 1.15
CA ASN A 74 -16.70 -14.88 1.20
C ASN A 74 -15.57 -13.88 0.88
N ILE A 75 -15.78 -13.05 -0.15
CA ILE A 75 -14.79 -12.07 -0.64
C ILE A 75 -14.37 -11.06 0.45
N PHE A 76 -15.29 -10.69 1.34
CA PHE A 76 -14.99 -9.72 2.40
C PHE A 76 -13.96 -10.24 3.40
N HIS A 77 -13.82 -11.56 3.54
CA HIS A 77 -12.87 -12.21 4.43
C HIS A 77 -11.50 -12.48 3.76
N LEU A 78 -11.33 -12.13 2.49
CA LEU A 78 -10.06 -12.29 1.77
C LEU A 78 -9.08 -11.16 2.09
N SER A 79 -7.80 -11.49 2.11
CA SER A 79 -6.70 -10.51 2.13
C SER A 79 -6.66 -9.66 0.86
N GLY A 80 -5.90 -8.55 0.86
CA GLY A 80 -5.73 -7.69 -0.31
C GLY A 80 -5.18 -8.45 -1.53
N GLY A 81 -4.15 -9.28 -1.33
CA GLY A 81 -3.56 -10.09 -2.41
C GLY A 81 -4.51 -11.17 -2.93
N GLU A 82 -5.28 -11.84 -2.05
CA GLU A 82 -6.30 -12.79 -2.47
C GLU A 82 -7.42 -12.11 -3.28
N LYS A 83 -7.86 -10.91 -2.87
CA LYS A 83 -8.83 -10.10 -3.64
C LYS A 83 -8.29 -9.74 -5.01
N GLN A 84 -7.02 -9.34 -5.11
CA GLN A 84 -6.38 -9.03 -6.37
C GLN A 84 -6.37 -10.26 -7.30
N LYS A 85 -6.04 -11.45 -6.78
CA LYS A 85 -6.11 -12.72 -7.54
C LYS A 85 -7.51 -13.01 -8.08
N ILE A 86 -8.55 -12.84 -7.25
CA ILE A 86 -9.94 -13.04 -7.67
C ILE A 86 -10.33 -12.04 -8.76
N ALA A 87 -9.97 -10.76 -8.61
CA ALA A 87 -10.23 -9.75 -9.64
C ALA A 87 -9.53 -10.08 -10.96
N CYS A 88 -8.26 -10.47 -10.92
CA CYS A 88 -7.53 -10.92 -12.10
C CYS A 88 -8.17 -12.17 -12.75
N ALA A 89 -8.61 -13.14 -11.96
CA ALA A 89 -9.27 -14.34 -12.43
C ALA A 89 -10.64 -14.05 -13.10
N GLY A 90 -11.45 -13.17 -12.47
CA GLY A 90 -12.75 -12.75 -13.01
C GLY A 90 -12.65 -12.01 -14.35
N VAL A 91 -11.53 -11.30 -14.57
CA VAL A 91 -11.25 -10.71 -15.88
C VAL A 91 -10.69 -11.75 -16.85
N SER A 92 -9.80 -12.63 -16.38
CA SER A 92 -9.10 -13.61 -17.20
C SER A 92 -10.03 -14.70 -17.80
N ILE A 93 -11.08 -15.11 -17.06
CA ILE A 93 -12.05 -16.13 -17.50
C ILE A 93 -12.78 -15.72 -18.78
N MET A 94 -12.91 -14.41 -19.03
CA MET A 94 -13.52 -13.86 -20.23
C MET A 94 -12.60 -13.93 -21.46
N GLU A 95 -11.32 -14.26 -21.26
CA GLU A 95 -10.27 -14.40 -22.29
C GLU A 95 -10.08 -13.15 -23.16
N PRO A 96 -10.07 -11.91 -22.61
CA PRO A 96 -9.92 -10.69 -23.39
C PRO A 96 -8.56 -10.67 -24.12
N ASP A 97 -8.46 -9.90 -25.24
CA ASP A 97 -7.20 -9.72 -25.96
C ASP A 97 -6.29 -8.69 -25.29
N VAL A 98 -6.89 -7.69 -24.64
CA VAL A 98 -6.21 -6.59 -23.96
C VAL A 98 -6.60 -6.57 -22.50
N LEU A 99 -5.60 -6.47 -21.61
CA LEU A 99 -5.79 -6.32 -20.16
C LEU A 99 -5.23 -4.97 -19.74
N VAL A 100 -6.03 -4.21 -19.00
CA VAL A 100 -5.64 -2.90 -18.47
C VAL A 100 -5.70 -2.94 -16.96
N MET A 101 -4.62 -2.54 -16.31
CA MET A 101 -4.51 -2.50 -14.85
C MET A 101 -4.07 -1.12 -14.39
N ASP A 102 -4.75 -0.61 -13.37
CA ASP A 102 -4.42 0.68 -12.76
C ASP A 102 -3.88 0.46 -11.34
N GLU A 103 -2.60 0.81 -11.12
CA GLU A 103 -1.85 0.66 -9.88
C GLU A 103 -2.11 -0.68 -9.14
N PRO A 104 -1.98 -1.83 -9.81
CA PRO A 104 -2.37 -3.10 -9.22
C PRO A 104 -1.52 -3.52 -8.02
N SER A 105 -0.35 -2.91 -7.80
CA SER A 105 0.55 -3.23 -6.69
C SER A 105 0.37 -2.37 -5.44
N SER A 106 -0.49 -1.34 -5.48
CA SER A 106 -0.55 -0.27 -4.45
C SER A 106 -0.75 -0.78 -3.01
N ASN A 107 -1.54 -1.83 -2.81
CA ASN A 107 -1.88 -2.39 -1.49
C ASN A 107 -1.37 -3.83 -1.28
N LEU A 108 -0.39 -4.24 -2.08
CA LEU A 108 0.13 -5.61 -2.04
C LEU A 108 1.40 -5.69 -1.19
N ASP A 109 1.49 -6.76 -0.40
CA ASP A 109 2.74 -7.17 0.26
C ASP A 109 3.73 -7.80 -0.75
N ALA A 110 4.95 -8.04 -0.31
CA ALA A 110 6.02 -8.56 -1.17
C ALA A 110 5.63 -9.89 -1.85
N SER A 111 4.96 -10.79 -1.14
CA SER A 111 4.52 -12.07 -1.69
C SER A 111 3.42 -11.91 -2.74
N SER A 112 2.46 -11.03 -2.50
CA SER A 112 1.37 -10.73 -3.43
C SER A 112 1.85 -10.02 -4.70
N ILE A 113 2.91 -9.21 -4.62
CA ILE A 113 3.54 -8.60 -5.80
C ILE A 113 4.17 -9.67 -6.70
N LEU A 114 4.78 -10.72 -6.12
CA LEU A 114 5.31 -11.84 -6.90
C LEU A 114 4.20 -12.63 -7.61
N ASP A 115 3.08 -12.84 -6.94
CA ASP A 115 1.90 -13.47 -7.54
C ASP A 115 1.33 -12.61 -8.69
N LEU A 116 1.27 -11.29 -8.50
CA LEU A 116 0.87 -10.35 -9.56
C LEU A 116 1.82 -10.44 -10.75
N ARG A 117 3.15 -10.42 -10.51
CA ARG A 117 4.15 -10.57 -11.56
C ARG A 117 3.97 -11.88 -12.33
N ALA A 118 3.71 -12.99 -11.63
CA ALA A 118 3.45 -14.28 -12.26
C ALA A 118 2.18 -14.25 -13.14
N THR A 119 1.14 -13.56 -12.69
CA THR A 119 -0.10 -13.34 -13.44
C THR A 119 0.17 -12.55 -14.74
N LEU A 120 0.92 -11.46 -14.66
CA LEU A 120 1.30 -10.66 -15.85
C LEU A 120 2.13 -11.47 -16.84
N ALA A 121 3.11 -12.25 -16.33
CA ALA A 121 3.93 -13.14 -17.14
C ALA A 121 3.09 -14.23 -17.84
N PHE A 122 2.12 -14.79 -17.13
CA PHE A 122 1.17 -15.76 -17.68
C PHE A 122 0.36 -15.15 -18.83
N TRP A 123 -0.26 -13.98 -18.65
CA TRP A 123 -1.01 -13.31 -19.71
C TRP A 123 -0.15 -12.98 -20.93
N LYS A 124 1.07 -12.48 -20.68
CA LYS A 124 2.04 -12.24 -21.76
C LYS A 124 2.37 -13.51 -22.53
N SER A 125 2.56 -14.65 -21.85
CA SER A 125 2.83 -15.95 -22.49
C SER A 125 1.66 -16.47 -23.33
N GLN A 126 0.43 -16.02 -23.03
CA GLN A 126 -0.78 -16.30 -23.82
C GLN A 126 -0.95 -15.35 -25.03
N GLY A 127 0.03 -14.50 -25.31
CA GLY A 127 -0.01 -13.51 -26.39
C GLY A 127 -0.96 -12.34 -26.15
N LYS A 128 -1.38 -12.10 -24.91
CA LYS A 128 -2.25 -10.96 -24.57
C LYS A 128 -1.46 -9.65 -24.54
N THR A 129 -2.12 -8.55 -24.90
CA THR A 129 -1.61 -7.21 -24.66
C THR A 129 -1.93 -6.79 -23.23
N VAL A 130 -0.91 -6.49 -22.44
CA VAL A 130 -1.09 -6.07 -21.04
C VAL A 130 -0.59 -4.64 -20.87
N ILE A 131 -1.47 -3.76 -20.40
CA ILE A 131 -1.17 -2.35 -20.10
C ILE A 131 -1.30 -2.15 -18.61
N VAL A 132 -0.22 -1.68 -17.97
CA VAL A 132 -0.18 -1.44 -16.52
C VAL A 132 0.20 0.01 -16.27
N SER A 133 -0.68 0.78 -15.61
CA SER A 133 -0.36 2.07 -15.03
C SER A 133 0.22 1.81 -13.65
N GLU A 134 1.43 2.29 -13.36
CA GLU A 134 2.15 1.89 -12.14
C GLU A 134 3.16 2.92 -11.65
N HIS A 135 3.29 3.00 -10.33
CA HIS A 135 4.34 3.74 -9.66
C HIS A 135 5.49 2.83 -9.22
N ARG A 136 5.22 1.63 -8.71
CA ARG A 136 6.24 0.65 -8.31
C ARG A 136 6.77 -0.11 -9.53
N LEU A 137 7.93 0.24 -10.01
CA LEU A 137 8.43 -0.24 -11.31
C LEU A 137 9.28 -1.52 -11.22
N TYR A 138 9.89 -1.80 -10.08
CA TYR A 138 10.89 -2.85 -9.92
C TYR A 138 10.40 -4.25 -10.33
N TYR A 139 9.13 -4.58 -10.03
CA TYR A 139 8.59 -5.91 -10.33
C TYR A 139 8.26 -6.11 -11.82
N LEU A 140 8.26 -5.03 -12.61
CA LEU A 140 8.06 -5.06 -14.07
C LEU A 140 9.37 -5.29 -14.85
N ARG A 141 10.51 -5.26 -14.16
CA ARG A 141 11.83 -5.48 -14.76
C ARG A 141 11.92 -6.85 -15.43
N GLY A 142 12.42 -6.90 -16.69
CA GLY A 142 12.49 -8.10 -17.53
C GLY A 142 11.13 -8.69 -17.90
N LEU A 143 10.02 -8.01 -17.59
CA LEU A 143 8.67 -8.41 -17.95
C LEU A 143 8.04 -7.45 -18.97
N ALA A 144 8.14 -6.14 -18.75
CA ALA A 144 7.61 -5.13 -19.64
C ALA A 144 8.47 -4.99 -20.90
N ASP A 145 7.83 -4.85 -22.06
CA ASP A 145 8.51 -4.65 -23.34
C ASP A 145 8.72 -3.17 -23.67
N ARG A 146 7.83 -2.30 -23.15
CA ARG A 146 7.82 -0.85 -23.38
C ARG A 146 7.40 -0.10 -22.12
N PHE A 147 7.93 1.11 -21.97
CA PHE A 147 7.56 2.03 -20.89
C PHE A 147 7.12 3.36 -21.50
N ILE A 148 5.87 3.71 -21.30
CA ILE A 148 5.27 4.96 -21.80
C ILE A 148 5.25 5.97 -20.65
N TYR A 149 6.06 7.02 -20.76
CA TYR A 149 6.09 8.09 -19.77
C TYR A 149 5.04 9.15 -20.10
N ILE A 150 4.14 9.36 -19.14
CA ILE A 150 3.03 10.32 -19.25
C ILE A 150 3.20 11.39 -18.18
N THR A 151 3.14 12.66 -18.59
CA THR A 151 3.14 13.80 -17.68
C THR A 151 2.22 14.91 -18.24
N GLY A 152 1.53 15.65 -17.37
CA GLY A 152 0.60 16.70 -17.78
C GLY A 152 -0.50 16.19 -18.74
N GLY A 153 -0.91 14.93 -18.66
CA GLY A 153 -1.91 14.31 -19.54
C GLY A 153 -1.44 14.02 -20.97
N LYS A 154 -0.12 14.04 -21.22
CA LYS A 154 0.47 13.79 -22.54
C LYS A 154 1.51 12.68 -22.46
N VAL A 155 1.60 11.89 -23.54
CA VAL A 155 2.72 10.99 -23.76
C VAL A 155 3.94 11.84 -24.10
N GLU A 156 4.89 11.89 -23.16
CA GLU A 156 6.13 12.66 -23.30
C GLU A 156 7.22 11.81 -23.95
N LYS A 157 7.29 10.53 -23.57
CA LYS A 157 8.28 9.62 -24.11
C LYS A 157 7.80 8.18 -24.13
N ASP A 158 8.27 7.44 -25.12
CA ASP A 158 8.05 6.01 -25.32
C ASP A 158 9.43 5.34 -25.34
N TYR A 159 9.71 4.50 -24.36
CA TYR A 159 10.96 3.79 -24.20
C TYR A 159 10.78 2.31 -24.53
N SER A 160 11.70 1.71 -25.27
CA SER A 160 11.88 0.27 -25.25
C SER A 160 12.37 -0.18 -23.85
N ALA A 161 12.23 -1.48 -23.54
CA ALA A 161 12.74 -2.02 -22.29
C ALA A 161 14.24 -1.71 -22.10
N ALA A 162 15.07 -1.91 -23.14
CA ALA A 162 16.50 -1.66 -23.08
C ALA A 162 16.85 -0.17 -22.82
N GLU A 163 16.14 0.76 -23.47
CA GLU A 163 16.32 2.20 -23.23
C GLU A 163 15.96 2.57 -21.80
N PHE A 164 14.83 2.06 -21.28
CA PHE A 164 14.39 2.34 -19.92
C PHE A 164 15.33 1.75 -18.86
N GLU A 165 15.82 0.55 -19.07
CA GLU A 165 16.80 -0.11 -18.20
C GLU A 165 18.15 0.62 -18.19
N SER A 166 18.54 1.26 -19.30
CA SER A 166 19.77 2.05 -19.38
C SER A 166 19.73 3.39 -18.63
N LEU A 167 18.53 3.86 -18.23
CA LEU A 167 18.41 5.09 -17.45
C LEU A 167 19.08 4.91 -16.08
N THR A 168 19.89 5.89 -15.70
CA THR A 168 20.46 5.94 -14.34
C THR A 168 19.35 6.27 -13.32
N GLU A 169 19.58 5.93 -12.04
CA GLU A 169 18.65 6.27 -10.96
C GLU A 169 18.40 7.79 -10.88
N GLN A 170 19.45 8.60 -11.11
CA GLN A 170 19.30 10.06 -11.14
C GLN A 170 18.39 10.55 -12.28
N GLN A 171 18.46 9.89 -13.45
CA GLN A 171 17.59 10.24 -14.58
C GLN A 171 16.15 9.86 -14.28
N ARG A 172 15.91 8.67 -13.71
CA ARG A 172 14.55 8.24 -13.26
C ARG A 172 13.98 9.18 -12.19
N ALA A 173 14.78 9.53 -11.17
CA ALA A 173 14.37 10.47 -10.13
C ALA A 173 13.99 11.86 -10.68
N LYS A 174 14.72 12.38 -11.69
CA LYS A 174 14.36 13.65 -12.39
C LYS A 174 13.04 13.56 -13.14
N LEU A 175 12.66 12.39 -13.63
CA LEU A 175 11.36 12.14 -14.24
C LEU A 175 10.26 11.90 -13.20
N GLY A 176 10.56 11.93 -11.91
CA GLY A 176 9.60 11.62 -10.84
C GLY A 176 9.24 10.15 -10.77
N LEU A 177 10.07 9.25 -11.31
CA LEU A 177 9.85 7.81 -11.32
C LEU A 177 10.49 7.16 -10.11
N ARG A 178 9.84 6.13 -9.57
CA ARG A 178 10.34 5.30 -8.49
C ARG A 178 11.48 4.38 -8.95
N THR A 179 12.19 3.83 -7.99
CA THR A 179 13.32 2.92 -8.21
C THR A 179 12.93 1.71 -9.06
N PHE A 180 13.76 1.42 -10.04
CA PHE A 180 13.59 0.27 -10.94
C PHE A 180 14.52 -0.90 -10.58
N ILE A 181 15.68 -0.58 -10.00
CA ILE A 181 16.72 -1.55 -9.62
C ILE A 181 16.90 -1.48 -8.10
N LEU A 182 16.32 -2.44 -7.38
CA LEU A 182 16.33 -2.45 -5.91
C LEU A 182 17.73 -2.67 -5.34
N GLU A 183 18.63 -3.28 -6.11
CA GLU A 183 20.04 -3.51 -5.74
C GLU A 183 20.85 -2.22 -5.64
N ASP A 184 20.45 -1.17 -6.34
CA ASP A 184 21.13 0.13 -6.34
C ASP A 184 20.75 0.99 -5.11
N LEU A 185 19.74 0.59 -4.33
CA LEU A 185 19.32 1.30 -3.12
C LEU A 185 20.41 1.19 -2.03
N LEU A 186 20.71 2.32 -1.43
CA LEU A 186 21.69 2.44 -0.35
C LEU A 186 20.98 2.52 1.02
N PRO A 187 21.66 2.10 2.10
CA PRO A 187 21.12 2.30 3.44
C PRO A 187 21.04 3.80 3.76
N PRO A 188 20.13 4.23 4.65
CA PRO A 188 20.08 5.60 5.10
C PRO A 188 21.42 6.03 5.73
N LYS A 189 21.76 7.34 5.58
CA LYS A 189 22.97 7.90 6.19
C LYS A 189 22.97 7.70 7.70
N ALA A 190 24.16 7.47 8.26
CA ALA A 190 24.47 7.15 9.65
C ALA A 190 23.34 7.36 10.67
N LEU A 191 22.89 6.27 11.27
CA LEU A 191 21.84 6.26 12.27
C LEU A 191 22.34 6.80 13.60
N PRO A 192 21.53 7.56 14.35
CA PRO A 192 21.89 7.93 15.72
C PRO A 192 22.08 6.65 16.56
N GLN A 193 23.01 6.70 17.54
CA GLN A 193 23.24 5.59 18.49
C GLN A 193 21.93 5.15 19.17
N ALA A 194 21.93 3.92 19.74
CA ALA A 194 20.78 3.26 20.33
C ALA A 194 19.87 4.24 21.10
N GLY A 195 18.64 4.41 20.62
CA GLY A 195 17.64 5.31 21.18
C GLY A 195 16.94 4.71 22.41
N GLN A 196 16.02 5.48 22.96
CA GLN A 196 15.11 4.99 24.00
C GLN A 196 14.28 3.81 23.48
N GLN A 197 13.82 2.99 24.41
CA GLN A 197 12.95 1.84 24.10
C GLN A 197 11.66 1.94 24.91
N MET A 198 10.58 1.47 24.32
CA MET A 198 9.32 1.20 24.99
C MET A 198 9.20 -0.29 25.22
N GLU A 199 8.79 -0.69 26.42
CA GLU A 199 8.49 -2.07 26.76
C GLU A 199 7.00 -2.33 26.56
N LEU A 200 6.69 -3.38 25.81
CA LEU A 200 5.35 -3.88 25.58
C LEU A 200 5.08 -5.04 26.52
N ARG A 201 3.93 -5.05 27.20
CA ARG A 201 3.50 -6.16 28.04
C ARG A 201 2.08 -6.59 27.72
N ASN A 202 1.89 -7.89 27.57
CA ASN A 202 0.58 -8.53 27.35
C ASN A 202 -0.20 -7.96 26.15
N PHE A 203 0.47 -7.66 25.04
CA PHE A 203 -0.20 -7.35 23.77
C PHE A 203 -0.76 -8.61 23.15
N CYS A 204 -1.78 -9.19 23.80
CA CYS A 204 -2.56 -10.33 23.35
C CYS A 204 -3.97 -9.85 23.03
N PHE A 205 -4.46 -10.15 21.81
CA PHE A 205 -5.76 -9.65 21.35
C PHE A 205 -6.40 -10.61 20.35
N ALA A 206 -7.69 -10.83 20.52
CA ALA A 206 -8.55 -11.54 19.57
C ALA A 206 -9.80 -10.71 19.27
N TYR A 207 -10.21 -10.66 18.02
CA TYR A 207 -11.53 -10.14 17.66
C TYR A 207 -12.64 -11.09 18.15
N LYS A 208 -13.86 -10.56 18.26
CA LYS A 208 -14.99 -11.37 18.76
C LYS A 208 -15.23 -12.58 17.85
N ASN A 209 -15.20 -13.77 18.45
CA ASN A 209 -15.38 -15.07 17.79
C ASN A 209 -14.26 -15.45 16.79
N GLU A 210 -13.08 -14.82 16.89
CA GLU A 210 -11.92 -15.14 16.07
C GLU A 210 -10.77 -15.67 16.93
N PRO A 211 -9.80 -16.41 16.36
CA PRO A 211 -8.59 -16.80 17.05
C PRO A 211 -7.76 -15.57 17.44
N GLU A 212 -6.82 -15.79 18.33
CA GLU A 212 -5.91 -14.72 18.78
C GLU A 212 -5.10 -14.17 17.60
N THR A 213 -5.24 -12.86 17.36
CA THR A 213 -4.58 -12.15 16.25
C THR A 213 -3.23 -11.57 16.67
N LEU A 214 -3.07 -11.23 17.97
CA LEU A 214 -1.80 -10.77 18.56
C LEU A 214 -1.48 -11.61 19.79
N HIS A 215 -0.21 -12.02 19.91
CA HIS A 215 0.29 -12.78 21.05
C HIS A 215 1.71 -12.36 21.48
N ILE A 216 1.91 -11.04 21.61
CA ILE A 216 3.18 -10.46 22.09
C ILE A 216 3.13 -10.33 23.61
N ARG A 217 3.66 -11.32 24.32
CA ARG A 217 3.67 -11.32 25.80
C ARG A 217 4.56 -10.24 26.37
N GLU A 218 5.77 -10.14 25.83
CA GLU A 218 6.77 -9.14 26.19
C GLU A 218 7.65 -8.82 25.00
N SER A 219 7.91 -7.54 24.76
CA SER A 219 8.86 -7.10 23.75
C SER A 219 9.33 -5.68 24.05
N LYS A 220 10.49 -5.30 23.52
CA LYS A 220 10.97 -3.91 23.53
C LYS A 220 11.04 -3.40 22.12
N ILE A 221 10.53 -2.20 21.87
CA ILE A 221 10.55 -1.54 20.56
C ILE A 221 11.18 -0.16 20.66
N PRO A 222 11.83 0.34 19.59
CA PRO A 222 12.48 1.64 19.59
C PRO A 222 11.50 2.80 19.83
N ALA A 223 11.96 3.86 20.50
CA ALA A 223 11.26 5.12 20.72
C ALA A 223 12.12 6.31 20.26
N ASN A 224 11.50 7.48 20.04
CA ASN A 224 12.12 8.70 19.50
C ASN A 224 12.82 8.46 18.14
N ARG A 225 12.19 7.66 17.28
CA ARG A 225 12.71 7.22 15.99
C ARG A 225 11.58 7.06 14.97
N ILE A 226 11.95 6.89 13.70
CA ILE A 226 11.03 6.38 12.69
C ILE A 226 11.25 4.88 12.58
N VAL A 227 10.27 4.12 13.01
CA VAL A 227 10.29 2.65 13.05
C VAL A 227 9.39 2.11 11.95
N GLY A 228 9.99 1.45 10.96
CA GLY A 228 9.24 0.71 9.94
C GLY A 228 8.67 -0.58 10.53
N ILE A 229 7.39 -0.84 10.32
CA ILE A 229 6.73 -2.10 10.67
C ILE A 229 6.44 -2.86 9.39
N ILE A 230 7.08 -4.01 9.23
CA ILE A 230 6.93 -4.88 8.06
C ILE A 230 6.34 -6.23 8.44
N GLY A 231 5.85 -6.98 7.47
CA GLY A 231 5.25 -8.31 7.60
C GLY A 231 4.15 -8.51 6.56
N ASN A 232 3.82 -9.74 6.25
CA ASN A 232 2.79 -10.06 5.25
C ASN A 232 1.41 -9.52 5.65
N ASN A 233 0.49 -9.45 4.70
CA ASN A 233 -0.90 -9.12 5.00
C ASN A 233 -1.49 -10.20 5.92
N GLY A 234 -2.22 -9.76 6.95
CA GLY A 234 -2.72 -10.65 7.99
C GLY A 234 -1.75 -10.92 9.15
N ALA A 235 -0.49 -10.46 9.11
CA ALA A 235 0.49 -10.67 10.19
C ALA A 235 0.18 -9.92 11.50
N GLY A 236 -0.93 -9.18 11.59
CA GLY A 236 -1.34 -8.49 12.82
C GLY A 236 -0.87 -7.04 12.95
N LYS A 237 -0.21 -6.45 11.93
CA LYS A 237 0.36 -5.09 11.97
C LYS A 237 -0.67 -4.00 12.32
N SER A 238 -1.78 -3.94 11.59
CA SER A 238 -2.84 -2.94 11.83
C SER A 238 -3.59 -3.22 13.13
N THR A 239 -3.72 -4.48 13.54
CA THR A 239 -4.26 -4.83 14.87
C THR A 239 -3.32 -4.34 15.97
N PHE A 240 -2.00 -4.52 15.80
CA PHE A 240 -1.01 -4.00 16.73
C PHE A 240 -1.07 -2.48 16.87
N SER A 241 -1.14 -1.72 15.77
CA SER A 241 -1.24 -0.26 15.82
C SER A 241 -2.52 0.21 16.53
N ARG A 242 -3.66 -0.41 16.28
CA ARG A 242 -4.93 -0.13 16.98
C ARG A 242 -4.83 -0.43 18.47
N CYS A 243 -4.29 -1.58 18.84
CA CYS A 243 -4.03 -1.95 20.21
C CYS A 243 -3.05 -0.97 20.88
N PHE A 244 -1.96 -0.63 20.21
CA PHE A 244 -0.96 0.29 20.75
C PHE A 244 -1.55 1.69 20.98
N CYS A 245 -2.32 2.22 20.05
CA CYS A 245 -3.00 3.51 20.20
C CYS A 245 -4.13 3.52 21.25
N GLY A 246 -4.47 2.36 21.82
CA GLY A 246 -5.53 2.26 22.84
C GLY A 246 -6.95 2.22 22.28
N LEU A 247 -7.10 2.07 20.96
CA LEU A 247 -8.40 1.92 20.29
C LEU A 247 -9.07 0.59 20.69
N GLU A 248 -8.26 -0.44 20.99
CA GLU A 248 -8.71 -1.71 21.55
C GLU A 248 -8.49 -1.71 23.07
N LYS A 249 -9.60 -1.69 23.83
CA LYS A 249 -9.61 -1.41 25.29
C LYS A 249 -8.95 -2.47 26.16
N ARG A 250 -8.74 -3.68 25.64
CA ARG A 250 -8.27 -4.85 26.42
C ARG A 250 -6.92 -5.36 25.95
N CYS A 251 -6.10 -4.53 25.34
CA CYS A 251 -4.82 -4.93 24.81
C CYS A 251 -3.66 -4.22 25.50
N GLY A 252 -2.88 -4.96 26.27
CA GLY A 252 -1.55 -4.67 26.77
C GLY A 252 -1.30 -3.37 27.51
N GLU A 253 -0.09 -3.23 27.99
CA GLU A 253 0.47 -2.03 28.59
C GLU A 253 1.78 -1.64 27.90
N VAL A 254 2.04 -0.34 27.81
CA VAL A 254 3.32 0.20 27.32
C VAL A 254 4.03 0.86 28.49
N ILE A 255 5.28 0.48 28.74
CA ILE A 255 6.14 1.13 29.73
C ILE A 255 7.15 1.98 28.98
N TRP A 256 7.14 3.28 29.27
CA TRP A 256 8.02 4.26 28.65
C TRP A 256 8.44 5.31 29.68
N ASN A 257 9.73 5.62 29.78
CA ASN A 257 10.29 6.58 30.74
C ASN A 257 9.86 6.29 32.20
N GLY A 258 9.80 5.01 32.56
CA GLY A 258 9.42 4.61 33.95
C GLY A 258 7.91 4.70 34.24
N ARG A 259 7.09 5.14 33.28
CA ARG A 259 5.62 5.24 33.43
C ARG A 259 4.93 4.14 32.63
N THR A 260 3.89 3.56 33.22
CA THR A 260 3.00 2.60 32.54
C THR A 260 1.82 3.33 31.90
N TYR A 261 1.66 3.15 30.59
CA TYR A 261 0.55 3.69 29.79
C TYR A 261 -0.46 2.59 29.49
N ARG A 262 -1.64 2.71 30.06
CA ARG A 262 -2.80 1.84 29.80
C ARG A 262 -3.53 2.32 28.53
N PRO A 263 -4.48 1.53 27.96
CA PRO A 263 -5.17 1.92 26.74
C PRO A 263 -5.75 3.35 26.76
N LYS A 264 -6.35 3.80 27.89
CA LYS A 264 -6.89 5.16 28.02
C LYS A 264 -5.82 6.26 27.95
N ASP A 265 -4.64 6.00 28.55
CA ASP A 265 -3.54 6.97 28.50
C ASP A 265 -3.00 7.11 27.09
N ARG A 266 -2.96 5.99 26.35
CA ARG A 266 -2.45 5.94 24.97
C ARG A 266 -3.34 6.67 23.97
N LEU A 267 -4.65 6.72 24.17
CA LEU A 267 -5.56 7.55 23.36
C LEU A 267 -5.18 9.03 23.33
N ASN A 268 -4.60 9.54 24.44
CA ASN A 268 -4.15 10.93 24.54
C ASN A 268 -2.67 11.12 24.14
N THR A 269 -1.92 10.03 24.00
CA THR A 269 -0.48 10.08 23.71
C THR A 269 -0.19 9.74 22.25
N CYS A 270 -1.08 8.97 21.62
CA CYS A 270 -0.94 8.47 20.25
C CYS A 270 -1.93 9.14 19.31
N TYR A 271 -1.54 9.25 18.03
CA TYR A 271 -2.43 9.50 16.92
C TYR A 271 -2.20 8.43 15.83
N MET A 272 -3.23 8.03 15.13
CA MET A 272 -3.15 7.01 14.08
C MET A 272 -3.76 7.50 12.78
N VAL A 273 -2.98 7.46 11.71
CA VAL A 273 -3.46 7.59 10.33
C VAL A 273 -3.77 6.19 9.81
N MET A 274 -5.01 5.96 9.45
CA MET A 274 -5.51 4.66 8.97
C MET A 274 -5.24 4.49 7.47
N GLN A 275 -5.14 3.25 7.01
CA GLN A 275 -4.99 2.91 5.60
C GLN A 275 -6.13 3.49 4.74
N GLU A 276 -7.38 3.37 5.18
CA GLU A 276 -8.54 3.97 4.51
C GLU A 276 -8.85 5.36 5.09
N VAL A 277 -8.12 6.38 4.63
CA VAL A 277 -8.23 7.77 5.13
C VAL A 277 -9.62 8.39 4.95
N ASN A 278 -10.44 7.88 4.03
CA ASN A 278 -11.83 8.34 3.85
C ASN A 278 -12.67 8.20 5.12
N HIS A 279 -12.31 7.31 6.05
CA HIS A 279 -13.00 7.13 7.32
C HIS A 279 -12.55 8.09 8.42
N GLN A 280 -11.51 8.90 8.15
CA GLN A 280 -10.96 9.87 9.09
C GLN A 280 -11.27 11.32 8.71
N LEU A 281 -11.55 11.59 7.43
CA LEU A 281 -11.77 12.93 6.90
C LEU A 281 -13.28 13.22 6.88
N PHE A 282 -13.72 14.23 7.64
CA PHE A 282 -15.15 14.50 7.83
C PHE A 282 -15.53 15.99 7.92
N THR A 283 -14.55 16.91 7.86
CA THR A 283 -14.80 18.36 7.94
C THR A 283 -15.20 18.96 6.58
N GLU A 284 -15.59 20.23 6.59
CA GLU A 284 -16.02 20.94 5.38
C GLU A 284 -14.84 21.37 4.52
N THR A 285 -13.69 21.70 5.14
CA THR A 285 -12.48 22.11 4.42
C THR A 285 -11.24 21.32 4.87
N VAL A 286 -10.24 21.30 4.01
CA VAL A 286 -8.93 20.71 4.31
C VAL A 286 -8.26 21.43 5.50
N LEU A 287 -8.42 22.76 5.58
CA LEU A 287 -7.88 23.54 6.69
C LEU A 287 -8.55 23.14 8.01
N ASP A 288 -9.87 23.04 8.04
CA ASP A 288 -10.62 22.62 9.23
C ASP A 288 -10.23 21.21 9.68
N GLU A 289 -9.92 20.31 8.73
CA GLU A 289 -9.49 18.94 9.04
C GLU A 289 -8.15 18.92 9.80
N VAL A 290 -7.26 19.86 9.50
CA VAL A 290 -6.00 20.01 10.22
C VAL A 290 -6.22 20.71 11.56
N LEU A 291 -7.01 21.79 11.59
CA LEU A 291 -7.27 22.58 12.80
C LEU A 291 -7.95 21.75 13.90
N ILE A 292 -8.96 20.94 13.56
CA ILE A 292 -9.67 20.09 14.55
C ILE A 292 -8.78 19.08 15.25
N SER A 293 -7.63 18.75 14.65
CA SER A 293 -6.64 17.84 15.25
C SER A 293 -5.75 18.50 16.30
N MET A 294 -5.76 19.83 16.38
CA MET A 294 -4.95 20.61 17.33
C MET A 294 -5.66 20.71 18.69
N GLU A 295 -4.88 20.81 19.78
CA GLU A 295 -5.43 21.16 21.11
C GLU A 295 -5.83 22.62 21.20
N GLU A 296 -5.04 23.51 20.58
CA GLU A 296 -5.31 24.93 20.40
C GLU A 296 -5.16 25.23 18.92
N GLU A 297 -6.21 25.75 18.27
CA GLU A 297 -6.22 26.06 16.86
C GLU A 297 -5.16 27.12 16.53
N ASN A 298 -4.32 26.84 15.55
CA ASN A 298 -3.31 27.73 15.02
C ASN A 298 -3.31 27.65 13.49
N GLN A 299 -3.98 28.62 12.86
CA GLN A 299 -4.15 28.65 11.42
C GLN A 299 -2.81 28.79 10.67
N GLU A 300 -1.90 29.66 11.15
CA GLU A 300 -0.58 29.86 10.51
C GLU A 300 0.18 28.53 10.45
N TRP A 301 0.25 27.83 11.56
CA TRP A 301 0.94 26.55 11.61
C TRP A 301 0.24 25.46 10.80
N ALA A 302 -1.10 25.45 10.74
CA ALA A 302 -1.85 24.56 9.87
C ALA A 302 -1.52 24.82 8.38
N GLU A 303 -1.44 26.07 7.98
CA GLU A 303 -1.09 26.46 6.60
C GLU A 303 0.38 26.11 6.26
N GLU A 304 1.32 26.22 7.21
CA GLU A 304 2.71 25.76 7.06
C GLU A 304 2.76 24.25 6.79
N ILE A 305 2.07 23.45 7.60
CA ILE A 305 2.00 21.98 7.41
C ILE A 305 1.41 21.65 6.02
N LEU A 306 0.32 22.34 5.65
CA LEU A 306 -0.31 22.15 4.33
C LEU A 306 0.62 22.54 3.18
N ALA A 307 1.43 23.58 3.35
CA ALA A 307 2.40 24.01 2.33
C ALA A 307 3.53 22.97 2.16
N GLU A 308 4.06 22.42 3.26
CA GLU A 308 5.10 21.37 3.23
C GLU A 308 4.63 20.06 2.54
N LEU A 309 3.32 19.81 2.58
CA LEU A 309 2.69 18.64 1.96
C LEU A 309 2.07 18.94 0.58
N ASP A 310 2.37 20.11 -0.04
CA ASP A 310 1.82 20.54 -1.33
C ASP A 310 0.28 20.50 -1.35
N LEU A 311 -0.34 21.02 -0.27
CA LEU A 311 -1.80 21.04 -0.08
C LEU A 311 -2.37 22.43 0.10
N ILE A 312 -1.54 23.48 0.25
CA ILE A 312 -2.01 24.84 0.55
C ILE A 312 -3.01 25.38 -0.49
N GLY A 313 -2.84 25.01 -1.77
CA GLY A 313 -3.76 25.37 -2.85
C GLY A 313 -5.14 24.69 -2.79
N PHE A 314 -5.31 23.77 -1.84
CA PHE A 314 -6.54 23.00 -1.65
C PHE A 314 -7.19 23.27 -0.29
N LYS A 315 -6.67 24.19 0.53
CA LYS A 315 -7.06 24.41 1.91
C LYS A 315 -8.56 24.67 2.12
N ASP A 316 -9.20 25.33 1.16
CA ASP A 316 -10.61 25.69 1.20
C ASP A 316 -11.53 24.66 0.49
N ARG A 317 -10.98 23.53 0.04
CA ARG A 317 -11.75 22.46 -0.61
C ARG A 317 -12.23 21.44 0.40
N HIS A 318 -13.38 20.84 0.09
CA HIS A 318 -13.88 19.70 0.86
C HIS A 318 -12.94 18.48 0.70
N PRO A 319 -12.50 17.82 1.78
CA PRO A 319 -11.54 16.71 1.72
C PRO A 319 -11.97 15.59 0.77
N MET A 320 -13.26 15.27 0.71
CA MET A 320 -13.77 14.21 -0.17
C MET A 320 -13.68 14.52 -1.66
N SER A 321 -13.47 15.79 -2.05
CA SER A 321 -13.26 16.21 -3.44
C SER A 321 -11.83 15.98 -3.94
N LEU A 322 -10.91 15.62 -3.04
CA LEU A 322 -9.50 15.44 -3.33
C LEU A 322 -9.22 14.07 -3.96
N SER A 323 -8.09 13.96 -4.65
CA SER A 323 -7.55 12.67 -5.09
C SER A 323 -7.14 11.79 -3.88
N GLY A 324 -6.99 10.47 -4.08
CA GLY A 324 -6.57 9.56 -3.01
C GLY A 324 -5.26 9.99 -2.34
N GLY A 325 -4.24 10.33 -3.11
CA GLY A 325 -2.95 10.79 -2.58
C GLY A 325 -3.03 12.13 -1.85
N GLN A 326 -3.89 13.07 -2.30
CA GLN A 326 -4.12 14.32 -1.57
C GLN A 326 -4.81 14.05 -0.23
N LYS A 327 -5.83 13.19 -0.17
CA LYS A 327 -6.49 12.79 1.08
C LYS A 327 -5.52 12.15 2.06
N GLN A 328 -4.61 11.30 1.57
CA GLN A 328 -3.57 10.68 2.39
C GLN A 328 -2.68 11.75 3.04
N ARG A 329 -2.24 12.74 2.27
CA ARG A 329 -1.43 13.84 2.78
C ARG A 329 -2.19 14.74 3.76
N VAL A 330 -3.49 14.95 3.59
CA VAL A 330 -4.34 15.67 4.58
C VAL A 330 -4.36 14.91 5.91
N ALA A 331 -4.58 13.60 5.89
CA ALA A 331 -4.56 12.79 7.13
C ALA A 331 -3.19 12.83 7.84
N ILE A 332 -2.09 12.88 7.08
CA ILE A 332 -0.74 13.07 7.62
C ILE A 332 -0.61 14.47 8.26
N ALA A 333 -1.12 15.52 7.59
CA ALA A 333 -1.14 16.87 8.12
C ALA A 333 -1.87 16.95 9.48
N SER A 334 -3.03 16.31 9.59
CA SER A 334 -3.81 16.22 10.84
C SER A 334 -3.05 15.48 11.94
N ALA A 335 -2.34 14.40 11.60
CA ALA A 335 -1.51 13.68 12.57
C ALA A 335 -0.38 14.56 13.14
N ILE A 336 0.30 15.31 12.28
CA ILE A 336 1.37 16.25 12.68
C ILE A 336 0.79 17.37 13.54
N ALA A 337 -0.34 17.94 13.12
CA ALA A 337 -1.04 19.00 13.83
C ALA A 337 -1.47 18.61 15.24
N SER A 338 -1.71 17.32 15.48
CA SER A 338 -2.10 16.80 16.80
C SER A 338 -1.04 16.94 17.89
N LYS A 339 0.24 17.17 17.56
CA LYS A 339 1.40 17.24 18.48
C LYS A 339 1.48 16.07 19.45
N ARG A 340 0.91 14.89 19.14
CA ARG A 340 1.01 13.70 19.97
C ARG A 340 2.44 13.17 19.97
N SER A 341 2.84 12.56 21.10
CA SER A 341 4.22 12.07 21.27
C SER A 341 4.52 10.82 20.44
N ILE A 342 3.48 10.11 19.99
CA ILE A 342 3.60 8.88 19.21
C ILE A 342 2.61 8.93 18.05
N LEU A 343 3.11 8.76 16.82
CA LEU A 343 2.29 8.73 15.62
C LEU A 343 2.42 7.38 14.94
N PHE A 344 1.28 6.81 14.55
CA PHE A 344 1.19 5.62 13.72
C PHE A 344 0.68 5.99 12.33
N PHE A 345 1.33 5.47 11.31
CA PHE A 345 0.92 5.60 9.92
C PHE A 345 0.75 4.21 9.31
N ASP A 346 -0.44 3.91 8.82
CA ASP A 346 -0.74 2.65 8.13
C ASP A 346 -0.79 2.90 6.63
N GLU A 347 0.22 2.43 5.89
CA GLU A 347 0.44 2.62 4.44
C GLU A 347 0.39 4.09 3.98
N PRO A 348 1.20 5.01 4.54
CA PRO A 348 1.08 6.46 4.29
C PRO A 348 1.44 6.89 2.87
N THR A 349 2.10 6.04 2.07
CA THR A 349 2.51 6.35 0.69
C THR A 349 1.80 5.50 -0.36
N SER A 350 0.74 4.78 0.01
CA SER A 350 -0.05 4.01 -0.95
C SER A 350 -0.66 4.93 -2.01
N GLY A 351 -0.43 4.61 -3.30
CA GLY A 351 -0.90 5.42 -4.42
C GLY A 351 -0.21 6.79 -4.58
N LEU A 352 0.95 7.02 -3.95
CA LEU A 352 1.76 8.22 -4.16
C LEU A 352 2.86 7.97 -5.20
N ASP A 353 3.03 8.96 -6.09
CA ASP A 353 4.19 9.04 -6.97
C ASP A 353 5.50 9.30 -6.17
N TYR A 354 6.63 9.30 -6.87
CA TYR A 354 7.94 9.49 -6.25
C TYR A 354 8.08 10.83 -5.53
N LYS A 355 7.59 11.94 -6.15
CA LYS A 355 7.69 13.30 -5.58
C LYS A 355 6.95 13.37 -4.24
N HIS A 356 5.69 12.97 -4.23
CA HIS A 356 4.85 13.06 -3.04
C HIS A 356 5.29 12.08 -1.95
N MET A 357 5.80 10.88 -2.31
CA MET A 357 6.42 9.99 -1.35
C MET A 357 7.63 10.63 -0.65
N LYS A 358 8.49 11.35 -1.41
CA LYS A 358 9.64 12.08 -0.86
C LYS A 358 9.23 13.21 0.06
N GLU A 359 8.17 13.96 -0.27
CA GLU A 359 7.61 15.00 0.58
C GLU A 359 7.15 14.41 1.92
N VAL A 360 6.38 13.33 1.90
CA VAL A 360 5.98 12.60 3.12
C VAL A 360 7.19 12.15 3.91
N ALA A 361 8.18 11.51 3.28
CA ALA A 361 9.40 11.06 3.98
C ALA A 361 10.15 12.21 4.66
N ASN A 362 10.25 13.38 4.01
CA ASN A 362 10.91 14.55 4.58
C ASN A 362 10.15 15.09 5.80
N VAL A 363 8.83 15.19 5.71
CA VAL A 363 7.99 15.65 6.82
C VAL A 363 8.09 14.67 8.01
N LEU A 364 8.08 13.36 7.77
CA LEU A 364 8.28 12.37 8.84
C LEU A 364 9.65 12.54 9.54
N LYS A 365 10.71 12.87 8.78
CA LYS A 365 12.04 13.16 9.37
C LYS A 365 12.02 14.40 10.26
N GLN A 366 11.39 15.49 9.83
CA GLN A 366 11.24 16.72 10.62
C GLN A 366 10.50 16.45 11.92
N VAL A 367 9.40 15.69 11.87
CA VAL A 367 8.60 15.31 13.03
C VAL A 367 9.40 14.44 14.02
N ARG A 368 10.22 13.50 13.52
CA ARG A 368 11.17 12.74 14.35
C ARG A 368 12.19 13.66 15.03
N ASP A 369 12.73 14.63 14.30
CA ASP A 369 13.76 15.56 14.81
C ASP A 369 13.18 16.48 15.90
N ALA A 370 11.86 16.69 15.92
CA ALA A 370 11.14 17.29 17.03
C ALA A 370 10.95 16.36 18.25
N GLY A 371 11.50 15.14 18.24
CA GLY A 371 11.48 14.20 19.36
C GLY A 371 10.25 13.27 19.40
N ILE A 372 9.44 13.24 18.35
CA ILE A 372 8.24 12.40 18.25
C ILE A 372 8.63 10.98 17.78
N THR A 373 8.00 9.97 18.36
CA THR A 373 8.14 8.59 17.92
C THR A 373 7.18 8.31 16.78
N LEU A 374 7.70 7.76 15.67
CA LEU A 374 6.90 7.44 14.49
C LEU A 374 6.97 5.93 14.21
N TYR A 375 5.82 5.30 14.08
CA TYR A 375 5.68 3.92 13.61
C TYR A 375 4.99 3.93 12.24
N VAL A 376 5.66 3.37 11.24
CA VAL A 376 5.20 3.38 9.84
C VAL A 376 5.01 1.94 9.38
N ILE A 377 3.77 1.51 9.27
CA ILE A 377 3.43 0.23 8.64
C ILE A 377 3.47 0.46 7.14
N THR A 378 4.32 -0.25 6.42
CA THR A 378 4.38 -0.08 4.97
C THR A 378 5.01 -1.25 4.24
N HIS A 379 4.58 -1.42 3.00
CA HIS A 379 5.19 -2.28 1.97
C HIS A 379 6.00 -1.47 0.95
N ASP A 380 6.27 -0.19 1.23
CA ASP A 380 7.05 0.70 0.38
C ASP A 380 8.52 0.69 0.80
N LEU A 381 9.33 -0.08 0.06
CA LEU A 381 10.77 -0.21 0.33
C LEU A 381 11.49 1.14 0.26
N GLU A 382 11.12 2.01 -0.68
CA GLU A 382 11.76 3.31 -0.85
C GLU A 382 11.48 4.23 0.34
N LEU A 383 10.26 4.24 0.85
CA LEU A 383 9.91 4.97 2.08
C LEU A 383 10.71 4.46 3.28
N LEU A 384 10.80 3.12 3.44
CA LEU A 384 11.58 2.51 4.53
C LEU A 384 13.04 2.95 4.49
N LEU A 385 13.66 2.90 3.32
CA LEU A 385 15.08 3.28 3.12
C LEU A 385 15.31 4.79 3.22
N ASP A 386 14.30 5.60 2.87
CA ASP A 386 14.45 7.05 2.93
C ASP A 386 14.35 7.61 4.35
N CYS A 387 13.45 7.10 5.17
CA CYS A 387 13.18 7.73 6.46
C CYS A 387 13.26 6.82 7.70
N CYS A 388 13.07 5.49 7.57
CA CYS A 388 13.07 4.61 8.73
C CYS A 388 14.48 4.32 9.25
N THR A 389 14.65 4.38 10.56
CA THR A 389 15.94 4.11 11.23
C THR A 389 16.00 2.70 11.80
N ASP A 390 14.86 2.15 12.13
CA ASP A 390 14.71 0.83 12.75
C ASP A 390 13.53 0.09 12.10
N ILE A 391 13.59 -1.23 12.13
CA ILE A 391 12.53 -2.10 11.60
C ILE A 391 12.06 -3.05 12.68
N VAL A 392 10.74 -3.27 12.71
CA VAL A 392 10.06 -4.31 13.49
C VAL A 392 9.34 -5.22 12.52
N HIS A 393 9.72 -6.50 12.50
CA HIS A 393 9.15 -7.50 11.59
C HIS A 393 8.10 -8.34 12.30
N PHE A 394 6.89 -8.34 11.74
CA PHE A 394 5.74 -9.10 12.22
C PHE A 394 5.51 -10.37 11.39
N GLU A 395 5.24 -11.47 12.06
CA GLU A 395 4.73 -12.71 11.48
C GLU A 395 3.74 -13.35 12.45
N ASP A 396 2.60 -13.81 11.97
CA ASP A 396 1.58 -14.53 12.73
C ASP A 396 1.28 -13.93 14.12
N GLY A 397 1.01 -12.62 14.18
CA GLY A 397 0.65 -11.91 15.41
C GLY A 397 1.79 -11.66 16.39
N SER A 398 3.03 -11.98 16.03
CA SER A 398 4.22 -11.81 16.86
C SER A 398 5.27 -10.92 16.21
N ILE A 399 6.13 -10.32 17.03
CA ILE A 399 7.36 -9.66 16.58
C ILE A 399 8.46 -10.72 16.52
N ILE A 400 8.91 -11.05 15.29
CA ILE A 400 9.92 -12.10 15.06
C ILE A 400 11.34 -11.55 14.94
N ASP A 401 11.51 -10.31 14.49
CA ASP A 401 12.82 -9.66 14.37
C ASP A 401 12.73 -8.15 14.60
N LYS A 402 13.82 -7.57 15.06
CA LYS A 402 14.01 -6.13 15.25
C LYS A 402 15.45 -5.79 14.91
N PHE A 403 15.65 -4.82 14.02
CA PHE A 403 17.00 -4.44 13.58
C PHE A 403 17.05 -2.96 13.16
N GLN A 404 18.24 -2.41 13.19
CA GLN A 404 18.52 -1.07 12.65
C GLN A 404 18.70 -1.15 11.14
N MET A 405 18.45 -0.03 10.46
CA MET A 405 18.57 0.11 9.02
C MET A 405 20.01 0.47 8.63
N ASP A 406 20.97 -0.33 9.11
CA ASP A 406 22.38 -0.33 8.71
C ASP A 406 22.60 -1.25 7.49
N GLU A 407 23.86 -1.54 7.12
CA GLU A 407 24.18 -2.44 6.00
C GLU A 407 23.57 -3.84 6.18
N ALA A 408 23.64 -4.39 7.39
CA ALA A 408 23.06 -5.71 7.70
C ALA A 408 21.53 -5.66 7.67
N GLY A 409 20.92 -4.59 8.15
CA GLY A 409 19.49 -4.34 8.08
C GLY A 409 19.01 -4.17 6.64
N LEU A 410 19.76 -3.48 5.80
CA LEU A 410 19.48 -3.36 4.38
C LEU A 410 19.45 -4.73 3.68
N GLU A 411 20.40 -5.61 4.01
CA GLU A 411 20.42 -6.96 3.45
C GLU A 411 19.17 -7.76 3.87
N LYS A 412 18.74 -7.67 5.14
CA LYS A 412 17.50 -8.30 5.62
C LYS A 412 16.26 -7.78 4.87
N ILE A 413 16.16 -6.45 4.69
CA ILE A 413 15.07 -5.82 3.96
C ILE A 413 15.07 -6.23 2.48
N ARG A 414 16.22 -6.23 1.83
CA ARG A 414 16.34 -6.73 0.45
C ARG A 414 15.86 -8.17 0.34
N ASN A 415 16.31 -9.05 1.22
CA ASN A 415 15.86 -10.44 1.24
C ASN A 415 14.36 -10.58 1.44
N TYR A 416 13.74 -9.71 2.23
CA TYR A 416 12.28 -9.70 2.43
C TYR A 416 11.53 -9.27 1.17
N PHE A 417 11.97 -8.19 0.49
CA PHE A 417 11.26 -7.62 -0.66
C PHE A 417 11.66 -8.25 -2.01
N ILE A 418 12.92 -8.73 -2.18
CA ILE A 418 13.48 -9.14 -3.46
C ILE A 418 13.39 -10.66 -3.66
N LYS A 419 13.12 -11.45 -2.62
CA LYS A 419 13.06 -12.91 -2.72
C LYS A 419 12.07 -13.35 -3.82
N GLY A 420 12.61 -13.67 -5.02
CA GLY A 420 11.83 -14.10 -6.19
C GLY A 420 11.67 -13.04 -7.30
N VAL A 421 12.20 -11.83 -7.14
CA VAL A 421 12.38 -10.89 -8.26
C VAL A 421 13.71 -11.23 -8.97
N PRO A 422 13.78 -11.29 -10.32
CA PRO A 422 15.02 -11.56 -11.03
C PRO A 422 16.07 -10.49 -10.69
N THR A 423 17.15 -10.91 -10.05
CA THR A 423 18.40 -10.16 -9.93
C THR A 423 19.19 -10.27 -11.22
N LYS A 424 20.16 -9.39 -11.46
CA LYS A 424 21.02 -9.37 -12.68
C LYS A 424 21.51 -10.71 -13.11
#